data_c59822d7316e737ca4ab316d40943db3
#
_entry.id   c59822d7316e737ca4ab316d40943db3
#
_cell.length_a   1.000
_cell.length_b   1.000
_cell.length_c   1.000
_cell.angle_alpha   90.00
_cell.angle_beta   90.00
_cell.angle_gamma   90.00
#
_symmetry.space_group_name_H-M   'P 1'
#
loop_
_entity.id
_entity.type
_entity.pdbx_description
1 polymer ?
#
loop_
_entity_poly.entity_id
_entity_poly.type
_entity_poly.pdbx_seq_one_letter_code
_entity_poly.pdbx_strand_id
1 'polypeptide(L)'
;AAAAHISALYGGTAEVEWDDFATPLTNDAGVCGEVERVADALGIPTTANRALSLSGDDFAEYLLQTKGAYAYLGTANPKKPHTCISNHRGDFDIDEETLPLGAALYAAYALSVLDPQFAK
;
A
#
# COMPACT_ATOMS: atom_id res chain seq x y z
N ALA A 1 18.03 16.87 -22.54
CA ALA A 1 18.03 17.71 -23.74
C ALA A 1 16.92 18.78 -23.69
N ALA A 2 15.64 18.43 -23.46
CA ALA A 2 14.53 19.41 -23.46
C ALA A 2 14.68 20.49 -22.38
N ALA A 3 14.98 20.10 -21.14
CA ALA A 3 15.18 21.05 -20.04
C ALA A 3 16.24 22.12 -20.36
N ALA A 4 17.39 21.70 -20.90
CA ALA A 4 18.46 22.62 -21.28
C ALA A 4 18.03 23.60 -22.39
N HIS A 5 17.27 23.14 -23.39
CA HIS A 5 16.78 24.02 -24.48
C HIS A 5 15.75 25.02 -23.96
N ILE A 6 14.82 24.57 -23.11
CA ILE A 6 13.80 25.46 -22.54
C ILE A 6 14.45 26.51 -21.62
N SER A 7 15.41 26.12 -20.78
CA SER A 7 16.13 27.06 -19.91
C SER A 7 16.89 28.10 -20.72
N ALA A 8 17.54 27.70 -21.81
CA ALA A 8 18.29 28.60 -22.69
C ALA A 8 17.40 29.69 -23.35
N LEU A 9 16.12 29.38 -23.67
CA LEU A 9 15.16 30.34 -24.22
C LEU A 9 14.90 31.51 -23.26
N TYR A 10 15.06 31.26 -21.96
CA TYR A 10 14.87 32.28 -20.91
C TYR A 10 16.19 32.78 -20.32
N GLY A 11 17.33 32.53 -20.99
CA GLY A 11 18.66 32.97 -20.56
C GLY A 11 19.19 32.22 -19.33
N GLY A 12 18.64 31.08 -19.02
CA GLY A 12 19.05 30.21 -17.88
C GLY A 12 19.79 28.98 -18.33
N THR A 13 20.24 28.22 -17.34
CA THR A 13 20.80 26.84 -17.51
C THR A 13 20.00 25.86 -16.69
N ALA A 14 19.97 24.58 -17.11
CA ALA A 14 19.36 23.50 -16.35
C ALA A 14 20.30 22.31 -16.32
N GLU A 15 20.49 21.76 -15.14
CA GLU A 15 21.07 20.45 -14.88
C GLU A 15 19.94 19.51 -14.50
N VAL A 16 19.97 18.27 -14.98
CA VAL A 16 18.97 17.25 -14.70
C VAL A 16 19.67 16.08 -14.05
N GLU A 17 19.32 15.87 -12.79
CA GLU A 17 19.70 14.70 -12.05
C GLU A 17 18.56 13.68 -12.10
N TRP A 18 18.90 12.42 -12.25
CA TRP A 18 17.96 11.29 -12.19
C TRP A 18 18.29 10.45 -10.98
N ASP A 19 17.29 10.25 -10.15
CA ASP A 19 17.39 9.38 -8.98
C ASP A 19 16.30 8.30 -9.06
N ASP A 20 16.69 7.05 -8.82
CA ASP A 20 15.76 5.92 -8.74
C ASP A 20 15.14 5.90 -7.34
N PHE A 21 13.92 6.39 -7.23
CA PHE A 21 13.25 6.56 -5.95
C PHE A 21 12.71 5.24 -5.39
N ALA A 22 12.08 4.41 -6.20
CA ALA A 22 11.44 3.19 -5.72
C ALA A 22 11.24 2.16 -6.84
N THR A 23 11.41 0.89 -6.48
CA THR A 23 11.00 -0.24 -7.30
C THR A 23 9.47 -0.32 -7.40
N PRO A 24 8.88 -0.71 -8.54
CA PRO A 24 7.45 -0.95 -8.62
C PRO A 24 6.98 -2.03 -7.64
N LEU A 25 6.01 -1.68 -6.80
CA LEU A 25 5.40 -2.62 -5.87
C LEU A 25 4.36 -3.47 -6.61
N THR A 26 4.64 -4.77 -6.73
CA THR A 26 3.75 -5.73 -7.39
C THR A 26 3.45 -6.89 -6.44
N ASN A 27 2.19 -7.01 -6.04
CA ASN A 27 1.74 -8.10 -5.18
C ASN A 27 1.76 -9.45 -5.90
N ASP A 28 2.14 -10.52 -5.19
CA ASP A 28 1.98 -11.89 -5.67
C ASP A 28 0.49 -12.29 -5.61
N ALA A 29 -0.05 -12.74 -6.74
CA ALA A 29 -1.46 -13.08 -6.85
C ALA A 29 -1.88 -14.25 -5.93
N GLY A 30 -1.00 -15.21 -5.68
CA GLY A 30 -1.25 -16.31 -4.75
C GLY A 30 -1.40 -15.83 -3.32
N VAL A 31 -0.46 -14.96 -2.89
CA VAL A 31 -0.50 -14.37 -1.55
C VAL A 31 -1.71 -13.45 -1.39
N CYS A 32 -2.09 -12.69 -2.42
CA CYS A 32 -3.34 -11.92 -2.38
C CYS A 32 -4.56 -12.81 -2.11
N GLY A 33 -4.68 -13.92 -2.83
CA GLY A 33 -5.80 -14.86 -2.63
C GLY A 33 -5.79 -15.51 -1.24
N GLU A 34 -4.62 -15.73 -0.64
CA GLU A 34 -4.51 -16.21 0.74
C GLU A 34 -4.97 -15.16 1.74
N VAL A 35 -4.54 -13.92 1.57
CA VAL A 35 -4.96 -12.78 2.43
C VAL A 35 -6.46 -12.56 2.33
N GLU A 36 -7.03 -12.60 1.12
CA GLU A 36 -8.49 -12.49 0.91
C GLU A 36 -9.25 -13.58 1.65
N ARG A 37 -8.83 -14.85 1.56
CA ARG A 37 -9.46 -15.95 2.30
C ARG A 37 -9.42 -15.74 3.82
N VAL A 38 -8.30 -15.28 4.34
CA VAL A 38 -8.15 -15.00 5.79
C VAL A 38 -9.05 -13.85 6.20
N ALA A 39 -9.11 -12.78 5.40
CA ALA A 39 -9.99 -11.64 5.64
C ALA A 39 -11.47 -12.06 5.65
N ASP A 40 -11.90 -12.88 4.68
CA ASP A 40 -13.26 -13.41 4.61
C ASP A 40 -13.61 -14.23 5.83
N ALA A 41 -12.69 -15.10 6.31
CA ALA A 41 -12.88 -15.90 7.51
C ALA A 41 -13.05 -15.04 8.78
N LEU A 42 -12.46 -13.85 8.80
CA LEU A 42 -12.61 -12.85 9.87
C LEU A 42 -13.82 -11.92 9.68
N GLY A 43 -14.56 -12.05 8.57
CA GLY A 43 -15.65 -11.16 8.22
C GLY A 43 -15.18 -9.74 7.84
N ILE A 44 -13.92 -9.59 7.42
CA ILE A 44 -13.36 -8.32 6.97
C ILE A 44 -13.63 -8.17 5.47
N PRO A 45 -14.42 -7.17 5.04
CA PRO A 45 -14.70 -6.97 3.63
C PRO A 45 -13.43 -6.56 2.87
N THR A 46 -13.17 -7.20 1.73
CA THR A 46 -12.03 -6.91 0.87
C THR A 46 -12.47 -6.27 -0.44
N THR A 47 -11.59 -5.48 -1.03
CA THR A 47 -11.75 -4.93 -2.38
C THR A 47 -10.51 -5.29 -3.19
N ALA A 48 -10.67 -6.21 -4.12
CA ALA A 48 -9.64 -6.55 -5.08
C ALA A 48 -9.54 -5.51 -6.21
N ASN A 49 -8.43 -5.54 -6.95
CA ASN A 49 -8.25 -4.75 -8.17
C ASN A 49 -8.38 -3.23 -7.96
N ARG A 50 -7.77 -2.72 -6.91
CA ARG A 50 -7.63 -1.28 -6.75
C ARG A 50 -6.92 -0.67 -7.97
N ALA A 51 -7.33 0.55 -8.35
CA ALA A 51 -6.66 1.29 -9.41
C ALA A 51 -5.16 1.44 -9.12
N LEU A 52 -4.35 1.39 -10.20
CA LEU A 52 -2.92 1.62 -10.12
C LEU A 52 -2.63 2.94 -9.40
N SER A 53 -1.75 2.89 -8.42
CA SER A 53 -1.21 4.07 -7.73
C SER A 53 0.20 4.36 -8.23
N LEU A 54 0.54 5.63 -8.36
CA LEU A 54 1.91 6.09 -8.66
C LEU A 54 2.69 6.45 -7.39
N SER A 55 2.13 6.15 -6.20
CA SER A 55 2.87 6.28 -4.94
C SER A 55 3.92 5.18 -4.83
N GLY A 56 5.10 5.52 -4.31
CA GLY A 56 6.14 4.55 -3.99
C GLY A 56 6.01 4.04 -2.56
N ASP A 57 6.53 2.84 -2.31
CA ASP A 57 6.64 2.25 -0.99
C ASP A 57 7.86 1.31 -0.98
N ASP A 58 8.71 1.41 0.04
CA ASP A 58 9.93 0.61 0.18
C ASP A 58 9.66 -0.87 0.49
N PHE A 59 8.41 -1.23 0.81
CA PHE A 59 7.99 -2.64 0.89
C PHE A 59 8.24 -3.39 -0.44
N ALA A 60 8.29 -2.68 -1.56
CA ALA A 60 8.65 -3.24 -2.85
C ALA A 60 10.00 -3.97 -2.83
N GLU A 61 10.99 -3.50 -2.05
CA GLU A 61 12.30 -4.12 -1.93
C GLU A 61 12.24 -5.51 -1.26
N TYR A 62 11.30 -5.70 -0.32
CA TYR A 62 11.06 -7.04 0.26
C TYR A 62 10.48 -7.99 -0.77
N LEU A 63 9.63 -7.49 -1.68
CA LEU A 63 9.00 -8.31 -2.72
C LEU A 63 9.98 -8.78 -3.80
N LEU A 64 11.17 -8.18 -3.89
CA LEU A 64 12.27 -8.69 -4.72
C LEU A 64 12.91 -9.95 -4.14
N GLN A 65 12.75 -10.18 -2.84
CA GLN A 65 13.40 -11.28 -2.13
C GLN A 65 12.42 -12.41 -1.79
N THR A 66 11.15 -12.11 -1.64
CA THR A 66 10.11 -13.08 -1.28
C THR A 66 8.77 -12.72 -1.87
N LYS A 67 7.90 -13.71 -2.01
CA LYS A 67 6.49 -13.47 -2.35
C LYS A 67 5.80 -12.77 -1.19
N GLY A 68 4.96 -11.81 -1.52
CA GLY A 68 4.22 -11.06 -0.52
C GLY A 68 3.08 -10.25 -1.13
N ALA A 69 2.29 -9.62 -0.28
CA ALA A 69 1.25 -8.70 -0.67
C ALA A 69 1.21 -7.49 0.27
N TYR A 70 1.09 -6.33 -0.31
CA TYR A 70 0.84 -5.08 0.37
C TYR A 70 -0.65 -4.78 0.32
N ALA A 71 -1.30 -4.76 1.47
CA ALA A 71 -2.72 -4.50 1.60
C ALA A 71 -2.96 -3.15 2.30
N TYR A 72 -3.94 -2.40 1.81
CA TYR A 72 -4.37 -1.17 2.46
C TYR A 72 -5.50 -1.47 3.44
N LEU A 73 -5.36 -1.03 4.68
CA LEU A 73 -6.45 -1.00 5.65
C LEU A 73 -7.25 0.30 5.46
N GLY A 74 -8.54 0.19 5.14
CA GLY A 74 -9.43 1.33 5.05
C GLY A 74 -9.74 1.88 6.43
N THR A 75 -9.35 3.12 6.70
CA THR A 75 -9.49 3.77 8.02
C THR A 75 -10.44 4.97 7.99
N ALA A 76 -10.97 5.32 6.82
CA ALA A 76 -11.91 6.42 6.68
C ALA A 76 -13.33 6.01 7.10
N ASN A 77 -13.98 6.81 7.93
CA ASN A 77 -15.35 6.62 8.35
C ASN A 77 -16.17 7.89 8.02
N PRO A 78 -17.12 7.82 7.08
CA PRO A 78 -17.96 8.99 6.73
C PRO A 78 -18.75 9.60 7.88
N LYS A 79 -19.00 8.83 8.94
CA LYS A 79 -19.64 9.33 10.17
C LYS A 79 -18.68 10.10 11.08
N LYS A 80 -17.37 9.99 10.82
CA LYS A 80 -16.28 10.68 11.50
C LYS A 80 -15.46 11.45 10.45
N PRO A 81 -15.93 12.61 9.93
CA PRO A 81 -15.35 13.27 8.75
C PRO A 81 -13.86 13.61 8.85
N HIS A 82 -13.35 13.82 10.08
CA HIS A 82 -11.92 14.05 10.32
C HIS A 82 -11.05 12.85 9.91
N THR A 83 -11.59 11.64 9.86
CA THR A 83 -10.88 10.44 9.42
C THR A 83 -10.86 10.26 7.88
N CYS A 84 -11.53 11.15 7.14
CA CYS A 84 -11.58 11.09 5.66
C CYS A 84 -10.49 11.96 5.00
N ILE A 85 -9.50 12.39 5.76
CA ILE A 85 -8.36 13.19 5.30
C ILE A 85 -7.28 12.24 4.78
N SER A 86 -6.65 12.60 3.63
CA SER A 86 -5.55 11.82 3.07
C SER A 86 -4.34 11.81 4.01
N ASN A 87 -3.60 10.70 4.02
CA ASN A 87 -2.28 10.61 4.63
C ASN A 87 -1.32 11.68 4.06
N HIS A 88 -0.18 11.87 4.70
CA HIS A 88 0.81 12.93 4.41
C HIS A 88 0.32 14.36 4.62
N ARG A 89 -0.72 14.56 5.43
CA ARG A 89 -1.20 15.86 5.88
C ARG A 89 -1.04 15.97 7.40
N GLY A 90 -0.79 17.18 7.90
CA GLY A 90 -0.60 17.42 9.34
C GLY A 90 -1.89 17.25 10.18
N ASP A 91 -3.04 17.24 9.53
CA ASP A 91 -4.37 17.02 10.10
C ASP A 91 -4.94 15.63 9.78
N PHE A 92 -4.10 14.70 9.31
CA PHE A 92 -4.49 13.32 9.07
C PHE A 92 -4.91 12.62 10.36
N ASP A 93 -6.02 11.91 10.28
CA ASP A 93 -6.55 11.09 11.38
C ASP A 93 -7.19 9.81 10.83
N ILE A 94 -7.45 8.85 11.69
CA ILE A 94 -8.00 7.54 11.34
C ILE A 94 -9.17 7.18 12.26
N ASP A 95 -10.04 6.29 11.80
CA ASP A 95 -10.98 5.61 12.69
C ASP A 95 -10.25 4.47 13.41
N GLU A 96 -9.89 4.69 14.66
CA GLU A 96 -9.15 3.73 15.49
C GLU A 96 -9.88 2.40 15.68
N GLU A 97 -11.20 2.34 15.47
CA GLU A 97 -11.98 1.10 15.51
C GLU A 97 -11.56 0.09 14.41
N THR A 98 -10.82 0.55 13.40
CA THR A 98 -10.28 -0.30 12.33
C THR A 98 -8.96 -0.99 12.70
N LEU A 99 -8.22 -0.47 13.68
CA LEU A 99 -6.91 -1.00 14.07
C LEU A 99 -6.95 -2.47 14.53
N PRO A 100 -7.94 -2.90 15.35
CA PRO A 100 -8.07 -4.30 15.73
C PRO A 100 -8.28 -5.24 14.52
N LEU A 101 -8.93 -4.76 13.44
CA LEU A 101 -9.13 -5.56 12.23
C LEU A 101 -7.81 -5.81 11.51
N GLY A 102 -6.96 -4.78 11.38
CA GLY A 102 -5.63 -4.92 10.81
C GLY A 102 -4.74 -5.87 11.63
N ALA A 103 -4.75 -5.73 12.95
CA ALA A 103 -4.00 -6.60 13.84
C ALA A 103 -4.47 -8.06 13.76
N ALA A 104 -5.79 -8.28 13.73
CA ALA A 104 -6.38 -9.61 13.57
C ALA A 104 -6.02 -10.25 12.23
N LEU A 105 -6.03 -9.48 11.14
CA LEU A 105 -5.65 -9.95 9.81
C LEU A 105 -4.18 -10.39 9.77
N TYR A 106 -3.26 -9.60 10.32
CA TYR A 106 -1.85 -9.98 10.42
C TYR A 106 -1.64 -11.27 11.22
N ALA A 107 -2.27 -11.37 12.39
CA ALA A 107 -2.12 -12.54 13.25
C ALA A 107 -2.71 -13.80 12.59
N ALA A 108 -3.89 -13.70 12.02
CA ALA A 108 -4.56 -14.83 11.35
C ALA A 108 -3.80 -15.26 10.08
N TYR A 109 -3.29 -14.32 9.29
CA TYR A 109 -2.45 -14.63 8.12
C TYR A 109 -1.18 -15.36 8.55
N ALA A 110 -0.46 -14.85 9.56
CA ALA A 110 0.74 -15.51 10.06
C ALA A 110 0.45 -16.94 10.54
N LEU A 111 -0.64 -17.15 11.26
CA LEU A 111 -1.08 -18.48 11.70
C LEU A 111 -1.42 -19.38 10.52
N SER A 112 -2.08 -18.88 9.49
CA SER A 112 -2.44 -19.67 8.29
C SER A 112 -1.23 -20.15 7.50
N VAL A 113 -0.14 -19.38 7.52
CA VAL A 113 1.13 -19.74 6.87
C VAL A 113 1.93 -20.74 7.73
N LEU A 114 1.95 -20.54 9.04
CA LEU A 114 2.72 -21.36 9.98
C LEU A 114 2.04 -22.69 10.31
N ASP A 115 0.71 -22.70 10.33
CA ASP A 115 -0.10 -23.91 10.57
C ASP A 115 -1.22 -24.03 9.53
N PRO A 116 -1.02 -24.84 8.47
CA PRO A 116 -2.03 -25.03 7.43
C PRO A 116 -3.37 -25.59 7.92
N GLN A 117 -3.46 -26.09 9.16
CA GLN A 117 -4.74 -26.51 9.74
C GLN A 117 -5.61 -25.31 10.16
N PHE A 118 -5.01 -24.15 10.40
CA PHE A 118 -5.72 -22.91 10.70
C PHE A 118 -6.40 -22.28 9.46
N ALA A 119 -6.01 -22.70 8.27
CA ALA A 119 -6.52 -22.17 7.00
C ALA A 119 -7.71 -22.96 6.41
N LYS A 120 -8.29 -23.91 7.18
CA LYS A 120 -9.45 -24.75 6.77
C LYS A 120 -10.75 -24.22 7.42
#